data_765ab7ec2453114a886d42ff0aec9c70
#
_entry.id   765ab7ec2453114a886d42ff0aec9c70
#
_cell.length_a   1.000
_cell.length_b   1.000
_cell.length_c   1.000
_cell.angle_alpha   90.00
_cell.angle_beta   90.00
_cell.angle_gamma   90.00
#
_symmetry.space_group_name_H-M   'P 1'
#
loop_
_entity.id
_entity.type
_entity.pdbx_description
1 polymer ?
#
loop_
_entity_poly.entity_id
_entity_poly.type
_entity_poly.pdbx_seq_one_letter_code
_entity_poly.pdbx_strand_id
1 'polypeptide(L)'
;MALKKILVAYDGSDLADKALGLAFDIALPNPETKVDVVNVVPIPLLNETQAIGLKDITDMMIEDGKETLYAAHDKIEVLGDRAGTLLLTGTAPATELLKLANGGEYDLIILGNRGLSGLKEYMGSVSYKVFHGAEIPVLIAK
;
A
#
# COMPACT_ATOMS: atom_id res chain seq x y z
N MET A 1 5.42 -9.29 -20.90
CA MET A 1 4.61 -8.29 -20.17
C MET A 1 5.49 -7.12 -19.77
N ALA A 2 5.13 -5.91 -20.14
CA ALA A 2 5.85 -4.72 -19.69
C ALA A 2 5.27 -4.25 -18.36
N LEU A 3 6.11 -4.11 -17.32
CA LEU A 3 5.69 -3.59 -16.02
C LEU A 3 5.88 -2.08 -16.02
N LYS A 4 4.85 -1.35 -16.46
CA LYS A 4 4.89 0.11 -16.55
C LYS A 4 4.49 0.82 -15.26
N LYS A 5 3.60 0.21 -14.48
CA LYS A 5 3.13 0.83 -13.25
C LYS A 5 2.91 -0.23 -12.17
N ILE A 6 3.68 -0.11 -11.10
CA ILE A 6 3.67 -1.04 -9.97
C ILE A 6 3.03 -0.35 -8.76
N LEU A 7 2.12 -1.06 -8.10
CA LEU A 7 1.50 -0.64 -6.86
C LEU A 7 2.13 -1.38 -5.69
N VAL A 8 2.57 -0.65 -4.66
CA VAL A 8 3.11 -1.23 -3.43
C VAL A 8 2.20 -0.88 -2.27
N ALA A 9 1.62 -1.87 -1.62
CA ALA A 9 0.87 -1.66 -0.39
C ALA A 9 1.84 -1.59 0.78
N TYR A 10 1.84 -0.48 1.51
CA TYR A 10 2.87 -0.15 2.48
C TYR A 10 2.28 0.31 3.80
N ASP A 11 2.61 -0.39 4.88
CA ASP A 11 2.15 -0.07 6.24
C ASP A 11 3.30 0.23 7.22
N GLY A 12 4.53 0.33 6.72
CA GLY A 12 5.72 0.57 7.54
C GLY A 12 6.32 -0.67 8.19
N SER A 13 5.76 -1.85 7.95
CA SER A 13 6.31 -3.10 8.48
C SER A 13 7.60 -3.51 7.75
N ASP A 14 8.35 -4.45 8.33
CA ASP A 14 9.58 -4.98 7.72
C ASP A 14 9.29 -5.65 6.37
N LEU A 15 8.18 -6.37 6.26
CA LEU A 15 7.81 -7.00 5.00
C LEU A 15 7.30 -6.01 3.98
N ALA A 16 6.69 -4.89 4.41
CA ALA A 16 6.35 -3.80 3.50
C ALA A 16 7.61 -3.14 2.95
N ASP A 17 8.64 -2.96 3.77
CA ASP A 17 9.95 -2.47 3.31
C ASP A 17 10.56 -3.42 2.29
N LYS A 18 10.43 -4.72 2.51
CA LYS A 18 10.91 -5.72 1.56
C LYS A 18 10.14 -5.65 0.24
N ALA A 19 8.83 -5.49 0.31
CA ALA A 19 8.00 -5.29 -0.88
C ALA A 19 8.40 -4.04 -1.66
N LEU A 20 8.66 -2.94 -0.95
CA LEU A 20 9.12 -1.69 -1.55
C LEU A 20 10.47 -1.87 -2.24
N GLY A 21 11.41 -2.60 -1.60
CA GLY A 21 12.70 -2.92 -2.19
C GLY A 21 12.59 -3.73 -3.47
N LEU A 22 11.66 -4.68 -3.52
CA LEU A 22 11.42 -5.46 -4.74
C LEU A 22 10.90 -4.58 -5.88
N ALA A 23 9.97 -3.66 -5.59
CA ALA A 23 9.49 -2.71 -6.58
C ALA A 23 10.60 -1.80 -7.09
N PHE A 24 11.44 -1.32 -6.19
CA PHE A 24 12.59 -0.48 -6.51
C PHE A 24 13.57 -1.22 -7.43
N ASP A 25 13.88 -2.48 -7.12
CA ASP A 25 14.80 -3.30 -7.91
C ASP A 25 14.27 -3.55 -9.32
N ILE A 26 12.96 -3.70 -9.47
CA ILE A 26 12.34 -3.85 -10.78
C ILE A 26 12.37 -2.52 -11.56
N ALA A 27 12.06 -1.42 -10.89
CA ALA A 27 11.90 -0.13 -11.55
C ALA A 27 13.23 0.54 -11.91
N LEU A 28 14.26 0.35 -11.08
CA LEU A 28 15.54 1.06 -11.26
C LEU A 28 16.15 0.89 -12.65
N PRO A 29 16.29 -0.35 -13.20
CA PRO A 29 16.84 -0.54 -14.53
C PRO A 29 15.85 -0.25 -15.68
N ASN A 30 14.60 0.04 -15.37
CA ASN A 30 13.54 0.22 -16.37
C ASN A 30 13.00 1.65 -16.30
N PRO A 31 13.52 2.59 -17.12
CA PRO A 31 13.19 4.03 -17.01
C PRO A 31 11.72 4.38 -17.15
N GLU A 32 10.93 3.52 -17.77
CA GLU A 32 9.49 3.75 -17.98
C GLU A 32 8.61 3.23 -16.82
N THR A 33 9.20 2.45 -15.89
CA THR A 33 8.44 1.84 -14.80
C THR A 33 8.26 2.85 -13.67
N LYS A 34 7.00 3.08 -13.30
CA LYS A 34 6.59 3.91 -12.18
C LYS A 34 6.21 3.06 -10.99
N VAL A 35 6.45 3.56 -9.79
CA VAL A 35 6.09 2.89 -8.53
C VAL A 35 5.22 3.83 -7.72
N ASP A 36 4.00 3.42 -7.44
CA ASP A 36 3.10 4.11 -6.53
C ASP A 36 3.02 3.34 -5.21
N VAL A 37 3.34 4.01 -4.12
CA VAL A 37 3.26 3.46 -2.77
C VAL A 37 1.96 3.92 -2.14
N VAL A 38 1.13 2.98 -1.70
CA VAL A 38 -0.17 3.28 -1.10
C VAL A 38 -0.21 2.85 0.36
N ASN A 39 -0.74 3.74 1.20
CA ASN A 39 -1.12 3.42 2.56
C ASN A 39 -2.63 3.62 2.70
N VAL A 40 -3.32 2.65 3.27
CA VAL A 40 -4.75 2.74 3.54
C VAL A 40 -4.96 2.93 5.03
N VAL A 41 -5.56 4.06 5.40
CA VAL A 41 -5.94 4.36 6.78
C VAL A 41 -7.35 3.85 7.02
N PRO A 42 -7.54 2.84 7.90
CA PRO A 42 -8.87 2.34 8.17
C PRO A 42 -9.65 3.35 9.01
N ILE A 43 -10.82 3.76 8.50
CA ILE A 43 -11.72 4.66 9.20
C ILE A 43 -13.05 3.96 9.36
N PRO A 44 -13.54 3.75 10.61
CA PRO A 44 -14.79 3.07 10.83
C PRO A 44 -15.98 3.91 10.32
N LEU A 45 -17.06 3.22 9.94
CA LEU A 45 -18.31 3.89 9.64
C LEU A 45 -18.91 4.42 10.95
N LEU A 46 -19.09 5.74 11.02
CA LEU A 46 -19.57 6.43 12.21
C LEU A 46 -20.78 7.28 11.87
N ASN A 47 -21.72 7.44 12.83
CA ASN A 47 -22.74 8.45 12.71
C ASN A 47 -22.14 9.84 12.99
N GLU A 48 -22.90 10.92 12.79
CA GLU A 48 -22.39 12.28 12.95
C GLU A 48 -21.85 12.56 14.35
N THR A 49 -22.51 12.06 15.39
CA THR A 49 -22.08 12.25 16.78
C THR A 49 -20.76 11.54 17.05
N GLN A 50 -20.62 10.30 16.58
CA GLN A 50 -19.40 9.52 16.74
C GLN A 50 -18.25 10.14 15.94
N ALA A 51 -18.51 10.60 14.74
CA ALA A 51 -17.50 11.24 13.89
C ALA A 51 -16.94 12.51 14.54
N ILE A 52 -17.77 13.33 15.16
CA ILE A 52 -17.34 14.54 15.88
C ILE A 52 -16.42 14.16 17.04
N GLY A 53 -16.81 13.15 17.82
CA GLY A 53 -16.03 12.70 18.99
C GLY A 53 -14.69 12.06 18.66
N LEU A 54 -14.53 11.53 17.44
CA LEU A 54 -13.33 10.83 17.02
C LEU A 54 -12.53 11.59 15.97
N LYS A 55 -12.90 12.84 15.68
CA LYS A 55 -12.24 13.63 14.63
C LYS A 55 -10.73 13.76 14.87
N ASP A 56 -10.31 14.07 16.09
CA ASP A 56 -8.89 14.26 16.40
C ASP A 56 -8.10 12.94 16.23
N ILE A 57 -8.71 11.82 16.61
CA ILE A 57 -8.09 10.49 16.44
C ILE A 57 -7.95 10.16 14.96
N THR A 58 -8.98 10.42 14.17
CA THR A 58 -8.96 10.21 12.73
C THR A 58 -7.89 11.07 12.07
N ASP A 59 -7.80 12.34 12.44
CA ASP A 59 -6.79 13.26 11.93
C ASP A 59 -5.37 12.78 12.25
N MET A 60 -5.15 12.25 13.46
CA MET A 60 -3.86 11.65 13.83
C MET A 60 -3.52 10.43 12.99
N MET A 61 -4.49 9.56 12.73
CA MET A 61 -4.28 8.37 11.91
C MET A 61 -3.89 8.74 10.47
N ILE A 62 -4.50 9.77 9.93
CA ILE A 62 -4.18 10.28 8.59
C ILE A 62 -2.77 10.86 8.56
N GLU A 63 -2.39 11.65 9.57
CA GLU A 63 -1.04 12.19 9.66
C GLU A 63 0.01 11.09 9.79
N ASP A 64 -0.25 10.06 10.59
CA ASP A 64 0.64 8.90 10.71
C ASP A 64 0.79 8.17 9.37
N GLY A 65 -0.30 8.05 8.62
CA GLY A 65 -0.26 7.47 7.28
C GLY A 65 0.59 8.27 6.31
N LYS A 66 0.50 9.61 6.37
CA LYS A 66 1.34 10.50 5.57
C LYS A 66 2.81 10.35 5.91
N GLU A 67 3.15 10.28 7.20
CA GLU A 67 4.53 10.08 7.65
C GLU A 67 5.08 8.74 7.16
N THR A 68 4.26 7.70 7.23
CA THR A 68 4.62 6.37 6.70
C THR A 68 4.94 6.45 5.21
N LEU A 69 4.13 7.17 4.43
CA LEU A 69 4.36 7.34 3.00
C LEU A 69 5.60 8.21 2.71
N TYR A 70 5.84 9.26 3.48
CA TYR A 70 7.05 10.08 3.32
C TYR A 70 8.30 9.25 3.54
N ALA A 71 8.32 8.40 4.58
CA ALA A 71 9.44 7.50 4.84
C ALA A 71 9.66 6.51 3.70
N ALA A 72 8.58 5.97 3.14
CA ALA A 72 8.67 5.08 1.99
C ALA A 72 9.20 5.81 0.75
N HIS A 73 8.72 7.01 0.49
CA HIS A 73 9.16 7.81 -0.66
C HIS A 73 10.65 8.11 -0.58
N ASP A 74 11.17 8.44 0.61
CA ASP A 74 12.60 8.69 0.81
C ASP A 74 13.44 7.50 0.41
N LYS A 75 12.96 6.28 0.64
CA LYS A 75 13.67 5.04 0.30
C LYS A 75 13.78 4.80 -1.20
N ILE A 76 12.91 5.39 -1.99
CA ILE A 76 12.88 5.22 -3.45
C ILE A 76 13.04 6.54 -4.20
N GLU A 77 13.54 7.58 -3.55
CA GLU A 77 13.65 8.92 -4.14
C GLU A 77 14.54 8.97 -5.39
N VAL A 78 15.47 8.03 -5.53
CA VAL A 78 16.32 7.90 -6.71
C VAL A 78 15.50 7.72 -8.00
N LEU A 79 14.29 7.17 -7.88
CA LEU A 79 13.39 7.03 -9.03
C LEU A 79 12.84 8.38 -9.53
N GLY A 80 12.97 9.45 -8.74
CA GLY A 80 12.52 10.78 -9.13
C GLY A 80 11.01 10.83 -9.39
N ASP A 81 10.61 11.36 -10.53
CA ASP A 81 9.20 11.51 -10.91
C ASP A 81 8.46 10.19 -11.07
N ARG A 82 9.17 9.06 -11.09
CA ARG A 82 8.59 7.72 -11.18
C ARG A 82 8.11 7.18 -9.83
N ALA A 83 8.45 7.86 -8.74
CA ALA A 83 8.01 7.48 -7.39
C ALA A 83 6.81 8.32 -6.98
N GLY A 84 5.67 7.67 -6.75
CA GLY A 84 4.44 8.33 -6.29
C GLY A 84 3.97 7.77 -4.96
N THR A 85 3.13 8.53 -4.26
CA THR A 85 2.49 8.10 -3.02
C THR A 85 1.00 8.38 -3.07
N LEU A 86 0.21 7.48 -2.46
CA LEU A 86 -1.23 7.59 -2.36
C LEU A 86 -1.67 7.28 -0.94
N LEU A 87 -2.43 8.18 -0.33
CA LEU A 87 -3.11 7.93 0.93
C LEU A 87 -4.57 7.66 0.66
N LEU A 88 -5.05 6.49 1.04
CA LEU A 88 -6.46 6.13 0.93
C LEU A 88 -7.07 6.00 2.31
N THR A 89 -8.35 6.25 2.40
CA THR A 89 -9.14 6.02 3.62
C THR A 89 -10.32 5.14 3.27
N GLY A 90 -10.73 4.28 4.19
CA GLY A 90 -11.86 3.41 3.97
C GLY A 90 -12.11 2.50 5.16
N THR A 91 -13.23 1.79 5.17
CA THR A 91 -13.59 0.90 6.27
C THR A 91 -12.82 -0.42 6.24
N ALA A 92 -12.38 -0.85 5.06
CA ALA A 92 -11.69 -2.11 4.86
C ALA A 92 -10.49 -1.92 3.94
N PRO A 93 -9.24 -1.98 4.45
CA PRO A 93 -8.05 -1.74 3.63
C PRO A 93 -7.95 -2.64 2.41
N ALA A 94 -8.26 -3.93 2.53
CA ALA A 94 -8.21 -4.84 1.39
C ALA A 94 -9.16 -4.44 0.27
N THR A 95 -10.36 -3.95 0.62
CA THR A 95 -11.34 -3.49 -0.36
C THR A 95 -10.81 -2.28 -1.14
N GLU A 96 -10.21 -1.32 -0.44
CA GLU A 96 -9.66 -0.12 -1.07
C GLU A 96 -8.47 -0.47 -1.97
N LEU A 97 -7.61 -1.36 -1.52
CA LEU A 97 -6.48 -1.84 -2.32
C LEU A 97 -6.94 -2.55 -3.60
N LEU A 98 -7.96 -3.39 -3.50
CA LEU A 98 -8.50 -4.11 -4.65
C LEU A 98 -9.17 -3.18 -5.66
N LYS A 99 -9.89 -2.17 -5.20
CA LYS A 99 -10.46 -1.16 -6.10
C LYS A 99 -9.37 -0.46 -6.90
N LEU A 100 -8.28 -0.11 -6.25
CA LEU A 100 -7.16 0.56 -6.89
C LEU A 100 -6.43 -0.39 -7.85
N ALA A 101 -6.08 -1.58 -7.38
CA ALA A 101 -5.35 -2.56 -8.19
C ALA A 101 -6.12 -2.99 -9.43
N ASN A 102 -7.44 -3.18 -9.31
CA ASN A 102 -8.30 -3.66 -10.39
C ASN A 102 -8.85 -2.53 -11.28
N GLY A 103 -8.44 -1.29 -11.01
CA GLY A 103 -8.93 -0.12 -11.75
C GLY A 103 -8.35 0.07 -13.15
N GLY A 104 -7.46 -0.80 -13.59
CA GLY A 104 -6.90 -0.77 -14.96
C GLY A 104 -5.61 0.03 -15.12
N GLU A 105 -5.10 0.63 -14.04
CA GLU A 105 -3.90 1.48 -14.12
C GLU A 105 -2.60 0.74 -13.79
N TYR A 106 -2.67 -0.36 -13.08
CA TYR A 106 -1.49 -1.06 -12.57
C TYR A 106 -1.27 -2.40 -13.24
N ASP A 107 0.00 -2.77 -13.42
CA ASP A 107 0.42 -4.04 -14.04
C ASP A 107 0.82 -5.09 -13.01
N LEU A 108 1.08 -4.67 -11.78
CA LEU A 108 1.56 -5.52 -10.69
C LEU A 108 1.24 -4.86 -9.36
N ILE A 109 0.83 -5.64 -8.38
CA ILE A 109 0.78 -5.22 -6.99
C ILE A 109 1.75 -6.05 -6.16
N ILE A 110 2.55 -5.37 -5.33
CA ILE A 110 3.51 -6.01 -4.41
C ILE A 110 3.13 -5.64 -2.99
N LEU A 111 3.08 -6.63 -2.12
CA LEU A 111 2.80 -6.42 -0.71
C LEU A 111 3.49 -7.48 0.13
N GLY A 112 3.62 -7.21 1.43
CA GLY A 112 4.18 -8.18 2.36
C GLY A 112 3.20 -9.32 2.64
N ASN A 113 3.73 -10.46 3.04
CA ASN A 113 2.93 -11.63 3.40
C ASN A 113 2.04 -11.36 4.63
N ARG A 114 2.45 -10.40 5.48
CA ARG A 114 1.70 -9.93 6.64
C ARG A 114 2.09 -8.48 6.95
N GLY A 115 1.27 -7.79 7.74
CA GLY A 115 1.56 -6.43 8.17
C GLY A 115 2.14 -6.35 9.59
N LEU A 116 1.94 -5.19 10.24
CA LEU A 116 2.50 -4.89 11.57
C LEU A 116 2.05 -5.85 12.66
N SER A 117 0.80 -6.30 12.62
CA SER A 117 0.20 -7.14 13.66
C SER A 117 0.10 -8.62 13.30
N GLY A 118 0.69 -9.02 12.18
CA GLY A 118 0.59 -10.40 11.69
C GLY A 118 1.50 -11.37 12.42
N LEU A 119 1.05 -12.62 12.57
CA LEU A 119 1.87 -13.72 13.08
C LEU A 119 2.83 -14.19 11.97
N LYS A 120 4.05 -14.53 12.38
CA LYS A 120 5.13 -14.88 11.42
C LYS A 120 4.80 -16.04 10.48
N GLU A 121 3.98 -16.98 10.96
CA GLU A 121 3.70 -18.24 10.25
C GLU A 121 2.51 -18.16 9.31
N TYR A 122 1.75 -17.07 9.36
CA TYR A 122 0.50 -16.94 8.63
C TYR A 122 0.48 -15.70 7.75
N MET A 123 -0.17 -15.85 6.61
CA MET A 123 -0.47 -14.73 5.75
C MET A 123 -1.47 -13.78 6.44
N GLY A 124 -1.22 -12.46 6.38
CA GLY A 124 -2.15 -11.48 6.94
C GLY A 124 -3.48 -11.46 6.19
N SER A 125 -4.53 -10.99 6.87
CA SER A 125 -5.87 -10.95 6.28
C SER A 125 -5.96 -10.04 5.05
N VAL A 126 -5.29 -8.90 5.07
CA VAL A 126 -5.25 -7.98 3.93
C VAL A 126 -4.52 -8.63 2.76
N SER A 127 -3.34 -9.21 3.02
CA SER A 127 -2.54 -9.89 1.99
C SER A 127 -3.29 -11.05 1.36
N TYR A 128 -3.99 -11.85 2.16
CA TYR A 128 -4.82 -12.95 1.69
C TYR A 128 -5.93 -12.47 0.75
N LYS A 129 -6.68 -11.44 1.16
CA LYS A 129 -7.79 -10.90 0.36
C LYS A 129 -7.30 -10.29 -0.95
N VAL A 130 -6.19 -9.57 -0.92
CA VAL A 130 -5.60 -9.00 -2.13
C VAL A 130 -5.11 -10.10 -3.06
N PHE A 131 -4.43 -11.11 -2.52
CA PHE A 131 -3.94 -12.25 -3.30
C PHE A 131 -5.08 -12.94 -4.06
N HIS A 132 -6.22 -13.14 -3.42
CA HIS A 132 -7.37 -13.80 -4.05
C HIS A 132 -8.21 -12.89 -4.94
N GLY A 133 -8.32 -11.60 -4.61
CA GLY A 133 -9.23 -10.69 -5.32
C GLY A 133 -8.60 -9.88 -6.43
N ALA A 134 -7.26 -9.80 -6.51
CA ALA A 134 -6.60 -9.02 -7.53
C ALA A 134 -6.74 -9.66 -8.92
N GLU A 135 -7.04 -8.84 -9.92
CA GLU A 135 -7.14 -9.26 -11.32
C GLU A 135 -5.81 -9.08 -12.06
N ILE A 136 -4.83 -8.46 -11.41
CA ILE A 136 -3.48 -8.29 -11.92
C ILE A 136 -2.52 -9.22 -11.16
N PRO A 137 -1.31 -9.46 -11.67
CA PRO A 137 -0.29 -10.22 -10.95
C PRO A 137 -0.01 -9.66 -9.56
N VAL A 138 0.20 -10.56 -8.60
CA VAL A 138 0.49 -10.23 -7.20
C VAL A 138 1.82 -10.86 -6.82
N LEU A 139 2.72 -10.05 -6.29
CA LEU A 139 3.99 -10.50 -5.74
C LEU A 139 3.95 -10.34 -4.22
N ILE A 140 4.16 -11.43 -3.50
CA ILE A 140 4.13 -11.45 -2.04
C ILE A 140 5.56 -11.51 -1.49
N ALA A 141 5.95 -10.50 -0.71
CA ALA A 141 7.23 -10.47 -0.03
C ALA A 141 7.17 -11.27 1.28
N LYS A 142 8.16 -12.14 1.47
CA LYS A 142 8.25 -12.99 2.66
C LYS A 142 9.53 -12.74 3.44
#